data_b0ac94396a19937e39f6a3f45a0f88d2
#
_entry.id   b0ac94396a19937e39f6a3f45a0f88d2
#
_cell.length_a   1.000
_cell.length_b   1.000
_cell.length_c   1.000
_cell.angle_alpha   90.00
_cell.angle_beta   90.00
_cell.angle_gamma   90.00
#
_symmetry.space_group_name_H-M   'P 1'
#
loop_
_entity.id
_entity.type
_entity.pdbx_description
1 polymer ?
#
loop_
_entity_poly.entity_id
_entity_poly.type
_entity_poly.pdbx_seq_one_letter_code
_entity_poly.pdbx_strand_id
1 'polypeptide(L)'
;MDQSFKKEKILFLINPISGTKHKENLPGIINKQTDTTRFDIEIIITRYKGEATEIVSEKLKENYRYFVAVGGDGTVNEIAKALINTPGILGILPVGSGNGLARHLQIPLQPKEAIKIINKQKFQAIDCGLINNTPFFCTCGVGFDALIGEKFAQCKGRGLINYVKTTIFEYFNYKPETYQITIDHKRKMNVPAFLITFANGSQYGNNAYIAPNADICDGQLDMCILSPFKLYKAPEIGIRLFAKNIDRSSLMHIVKASNILLERANEGVIHFDGEPCRMGKKLEISLINKGLNVIIP
;
A
#
# COMPACT_ATOMS: atom_id res chain seq x y z
N MET A 1 -30.76 -33.97 7.79
CA MET A 1 -30.52 -33.31 6.49
C MET A 1 -29.12 -32.72 6.54
N ASP A 2 -28.20 -33.40 5.93
CA ASP A 2 -26.80 -32.97 5.88
C ASP A 2 -26.70 -31.85 4.84
N GLN A 3 -26.73 -30.57 5.30
CA GLN A 3 -26.41 -29.46 4.45
C GLN A 3 -24.90 -29.50 4.22
N SER A 4 -24.47 -30.22 3.20
CA SER A 4 -23.09 -30.10 2.71
C SER A 4 -22.90 -28.64 2.25
N PHE A 5 -22.34 -27.80 3.12
CA PHE A 5 -21.96 -26.45 2.76
C PHE A 5 -20.98 -26.54 1.58
N LYS A 6 -21.37 -25.99 0.43
CA LYS A 6 -20.50 -25.91 -0.74
C LYS A 6 -19.25 -25.12 -0.34
N LYS A 7 -18.09 -25.78 -0.43
CA LYS A 7 -16.81 -25.11 -0.12
C LYS A 7 -16.59 -23.92 -1.04
N GLU A 8 -16.06 -22.83 -0.49
CA GLU A 8 -15.66 -21.65 -1.25
C GLU A 8 -14.29 -21.87 -1.87
N LYS A 9 -14.10 -21.47 -3.12
CA LYS A 9 -12.79 -21.53 -3.77
C LYS A 9 -11.89 -20.41 -3.27
N ILE A 10 -10.69 -20.79 -2.80
CA ILE A 10 -9.66 -19.86 -2.34
C ILE A 10 -8.36 -20.07 -3.11
N LEU A 11 -7.80 -18.99 -3.63
CA LEU A 11 -6.55 -18.99 -4.37
C LEU A 11 -5.46 -18.26 -3.58
N PHE A 12 -4.35 -18.94 -3.30
CA PHE A 12 -3.14 -18.35 -2.73
C PHE A 12 -2.14 -18.08 -3.84
N LEU A 13 -1.77 -16.81 -4.04
CA LEU A 13 -0.79 -16.36 -5.02
C LEU A 13 0.52 -16.02 -4.31
N ILE A 14 1.53 -16.86 -4.49
CA ILE A 14 2.83 -16.72 -3.84
C ILE A 14 3.81 -16.02 -4.78
N ASN A 15 4.32 -14.85 -4.36
CA ASN A 15 5.45 -14.22 -5.03
C ASN A 15 6.77 -14.75 -4.41
N PRO A 16 7.56 -15.54 -5.14
CA PRO A 16 8.75 -16.20 -4.61
C PRO A 16 9.87 -15.23 -4.22
N ILE A 17 9.95 -14.06 -4.86
CA ILE A 17 11.01 -13.07 -4.64
C ILE A 17 10.68 -11.99 -3.60
N SER A 18 9.47 -11.97 -3.05
CA SER A 18 9.06 -10.96 -2.04
C SER A 18 9.67 -11.28 -0.67
N GLY A 19 10.14 -10.24 0.06
CA GLY A 19 10.69 -10.37 1.42
C GLY A 19 12.06 -11.03 1.51
N THR A 20 12.54 -11.22 2.75
CA THR A 20 13.91 -11.70 3.06
C THR A 20 13.96 -13.11 3.70
N LYS A 21 12.81 -13.71 4.02
CA LYS A 21 12.75 -15.01 4.72
C LYS A 21 12.55 -16.16 3.74
N HIS A 22 13.15 -17.32 4.05
CA HIS A 22 12.91 -18.56 3.31
C HIS A 22 11.42 -18.92 3.28
N LYS A 23 10.88 -19.10 2.07
CA LYS A 23 9.46 -19.37 1.83
C LYS A 23 9.16 -20.83 1.48
N GLU A 24 10.19 -21.68 1.52
CA GLU A 24 10.12 -23.09 1.08
C GLU A 24 8.99 -23.88 1.75
N ASN A 25 8.58 -23.48 2.96
CA ASN A 25 7.53 -24.16 3.71
C ASN A 25 6.16 -23.45 3.68
N LEU A 26 5.98 -22.34 2.93
CA LEU A 26 4.70 -21.63 2.90
C LEU A 26 3.54 -22.48 2.35
N PRO A 27 3.70 -23.23 1.24
CA PRO A 27 2.62 -24.12 0.77
C PRO A 27 2.19 -25.15 1.82
N GLY A 28 3.15 -25.72 2.57
CA GLY A 28 2.85 -26.65 3.65
C GLY A 28 2.10 -25.99 4.82
N ILE A 29 2.46 -24.76 5.18
CA ILE A 29 1.75 -23.98 6.21
C ILE A 29 0.33 -23.66 5.75
N ILE A 30 0.16 -23.21 4.49
CA ILE A 30 -1.14 -22.89 3.90
C ILE A 30 -2.06 -24.11 3.96
N ASN A 31 -1.61 -25.26 3.43
CA ASN A 31 -2.40 -26.47 3.40
C ASN A 31 -2.76 -26.99 4.81
N LYS A 32 -1.86 -26.82 5.78
CA LYS A 32 -2.07 -27.30 7.17
C LYS A 32 -2.98 -26.38 7.98
N GLN A 33 -2.97 -25.06 7.73
CA GLN A 33 -3.65 -24.08 8.59
C GLN A 33 -4.96 -23.57 8.00
N THR A 34 -5.15 -23.67 6.68
CA THR A 34 -6.40 -23.28 6.04
C THR A 34 -7.51 -24.28 6.33
N ASP A 35 -8.68 -23.78 6.67
CA ASP A 35 -9.84 -24.62 7.01
C ASP A 35 -10.42 -25.31 5.76
N THR A 36 -10.03 -26.55 5.53
CA THR A 36 -10.45 -27.37 4.39
C THR A 36 -11.91 -27.81 4.45
N THR A 37 -12.62 -27.56 5.55
CA THR A 37 -14.08 -27.80 5.62
C THR A 37 -14.83 -26.66 4.93
N ARG A 38 -14.25 -25.46 4.88
CA ARG A 38 -14.83 -24.25 4.28
C ARG A 38 -14.28 -23.94 2.91
N PHE A 39 -12.98 -24.28 2.66
CA PHE A 39 -12.28 -23.88 1.47
C PHE A 39 -11.82 -25.04 0.60
N ASP A 40 -11.93 -24.85 -0.72
CA ASP A 40 -11.22 -25.59 -1.74
C ASP A 40 -9.99 -24.77 -2.15
N ILE A 41 -8.79 -25.31 -1.87
CA ILE A 41 -7.53 -24.55 -1.87
C ILE A 41 -6.79 -24.77 -3.18
N GLU A 42 -6.44 -23.68 -3.86
CA GLU A 42 -5.47 -23.65 -4.95
C GLU A 42 -4.28 -22.77 -4.57
N ILE A 43 -3.05 -23.19 -4.91
CA ILE A 43 -1.82 -22.43 -4.66
C ILE A 43 -1.09 -22.26 -5.98
N ILE A 44 -0.80 -21.02 -6.35
CA ILE A 44 -0.03 -20.71 -7.55
C ILE A 44 1.18 -19.85 -7.15
N ILE A 45 2.35 -20.20 -7.68
CA ILE A 45 3.58 -19.43 -7.52
C ILE A 45 3.75 -18.58 -8.77
N THR A 46 3.81 -17.25 -8.61
CA THR A 46 3.97 -16.32 -9.72
C THR A 46 5.40 -16.33 -10.27
N ARG A 47 5.54 -16.15 -11.57
CA ARG A 47 6.79 -16.26 -12.32
C ARG A 47 7.36 -14.89 -12.73
N TYR A 48 6.48 -13.90 -12.93
CA TYR A 48 6.85 -12.55 -13.37
C TYR A 48 5.92 -11.49 -12.78
N LYS A 49 6.37 -10.23 -12.85
CA LYS A 49 5.60 -9.08 -12.38
C LYS A 49 4.35 -8.87 -13.25
N GLY A 50 3.19 -8.74 -12.61
CA GLY A 50 1.89 -8.59 -13.28
C GLY A 50 1.12 -9.90 -13.45
N GLU A 51 1.77 -11.08 -13.37
CA GLU A 51 1.10 -12.38 -13.55
C GLU A 51 -0.02 -12.59 -12.54
N ALA A 52 0.14 -12.09 -11.30
CA ALA A 52 -0.92 -12.20 -10.29
C ALA A 52 -2.21 -11.50 -10.73
N THR A 53 -2.11 -10.34 -11.40
CA THR A 53 -3.28 -9.61 -11.94
C THR A 53 -3.99 -10.41 -13.04
N GLU A 54 -3.23 -11.04 -13.93
CA GLU A 54 -3.76 -11.87 -15.02
C GLU A 54 -4.51 -13.08 -14.46
N ILE A 55 -3.87 -13.84 -13.56
CA ILE A 55 -4.45 -15.02 -12.91
C ILE A 55 -5.74 -14.67 -12.17
N VAL A 56 -5.75 -13.58 -11.38
CA VAL A 56 -6.95 -13.16 -10.65
C VAL A 56 -8.10 -12.85 -11.61
N SER A 57 -7.81 -12.16 -12.73
CA SER A 57 -8.82 -11.80 -13.73
C SER A 57 -9.43 -13.03 -14.42
N GLU A 58 -8.65 -14.10 -14.62
CA GLU A 58 -9.14 -15.38 -15.14
C GLU A 58 -9.96 -16.15 -14.10
N LYS A 59 -9.43 -16.27 -12.89
CA LYS A 59 -10.05 -17.03 -11.81
C LYS A 59 -11.36 -16.41 -11.28
N LEU A 60 -11.53 -15.10 -11.40
CA LEU A 60 -12.82 -14.45 -11.15
C LEU A 60 -13.93 -15.02 -12.05
N LYS A 61 -13.63 -15.34 -13.31
CA LYS A 61 -14.57 -15.95 -14.28
C LYS A 61 -14.88 -17.41 -13.93
N GLU A 62 -13.99 -18.08 -13.18
CA GLU A 62 -14.15 -19.46 -12.69
C GLU A 62 -14.87 -19.52 -11.33
N ASN A 63 -15.49 -18.42 -10.88
CA ASN A 63 -16.18 -18.29 -9.61
C ASN A 63 -15.29 -18.45 -8.37
N TYR A 64 -14.00 -18.09 -8.45
CA TYR A 64 -13.18 -17.89 -7.25
C TYR A 64 -13.65 -16.63 -6.52
N ARG A 65 -13.75 -16.73 -5.21
CA ARG A 65 -14.19 -15.62 -4.38
C ARG A 65 -13.08 -15.06 -3.51
N TYR A 66 -12.17 -15.89 -3.03
CA TYR A 66 -11.10 -15.50 -2.12
C TYR A 66 -9.75 -15.56 -2.83
N PHE A 67 -9.01 -14.46 -2.81
CA PHE A 67 -7.69 -14.30 -3.43
C PHE A 67 -6.70 -13.85 -2.39
N VAL A 68 -5.72 -14.67 -2.05
CA VAL A 68 -4.77 -14.40 -0.98
C VAL A 68 -3.43 -13.99 -1.56
N ALA A 69 -3.03 -12.75 -1.29
CA ALA A 69 -1.71 -12.24 -1.60
C ALA A 69 -0.69 -12.79 -0.61
N VAL A 70 0.17 -13.69 -1.05
CA VAL A 70 1.29 -14.23 -0.26
C VAL A 70 2.57 -13.52 -0.68
N GLY A 71 2.80 -12.33 -0.10
CA GLY A 71 3.85 -11.45 -0.57
C GLY A 71 4.00 -10.17 0.24
N GLY A 72 4.60 -9.16 -0.38
CA GLY A 72 4.70 -7.79 0.12
C GLY A 72 3.68 -6.88 -0.57
N ASP A 73 3.89 -5.56 -0.40
CA ASP A 73 2.99 -4.52 -0.90
C ASP A 73 2.76 -4.61 -2.41
N GLY A 74 3.80 -4.91 -3.21
CA GLY A 74 3.65 -5.10 -4.66
C GLY A 74 2.74 -6.27 -5.04
N THR A 75 2.82 -7.42 -4.33
CA THR A 75 1.94 -8.57 -4.56
C THR A 75 0.51 -8.26 -4.18
N VAL A 76 0.32 -7.56 -3.05
CA VAL A 76 -0.99 -7.07 -2.61
C VAL A 76 -1.58 -6.13 -3.67
N ASN A 77 -0.79 -5.18 -4.17
CA ASN A 77 -1.21 -4.21 -5.19
C ASN A 77 -1.63 -4.90 -6.50
N GLU A 78 -0.85 -5.87 -7.01
CA GLU A 78 -1.18 -6.61 -8.24
C GLU A 78 -2.53 -7.34 -8.14
N ILE A 79 -2.79 -8.02 -7.01
CA ILE A 79 -4.03 -8.76 -6.79
C ILE A 79 -5.20 -7.78 -6.57
N ALA A 80 -5.00 -6.80 -5.71
CA ALA A 80 -6.02 -5.80 -5.37
C ALA A 80 -6.52 -5.04 -6.59
N LYS A 81 -5.64 -4.69 -7.54
CA LYS A 81 -6.02 -4.03 -8.81
C LYS A 81 -7.06 -4.81 -9.59
N ALA A 82 -6.90 -6.12 -9.69
CA ALA A 82 -7.84 -6.98 -10.42
C ALA A 82 -9.18 -7.17 -9.67
N LEU A 83 -9.20 -6.90 -8.36
CA LEU A 83 -10.37 -7.07 -7.50
C LEU A 83 -11.21 -5.80 -7.34
N ILE A 84 -10.74 -4.63 -7.81
CA ILE A 84 -11.50 -3.37 -7.69
C ILE A 84 -12.87 -3.51 -8.36
N ASN A 85 -13.93 -3.14 -7.63
CA ASN A 85 -15.32 -3.20 -8.06
C ASN A 85 -15.79 -4.60 -8.51
N THR A 86 -15.18 -5.66 -7.94
CA THR A 86 -15.60 -7.05 -8.15
C THR A 86 -16.14 -7.66 -6.84
N PRO A 87 -16.85 -8.79 -6.90
CA PRO A 87 -17.27 -9.54 -5.70
C PRO A 87 -16.10 -10.30 -5.04
N GLY A 88 -14.91 -10.31 -5.63
CA GLY A 88 -13.72 -10.96 -5.10
C GLY A 88 -13.25 -10.34 -3.79
N ILE A 89 -12.69 -11.16 -2.91
CA ILE A 89 -12.25 -10.76 -1.57
C ILE A 89 -10.73 -10.98 -1.48
N LEU A 90 -10.01 -9.92 -1.16
CA LEU A 90 -8.57 -9.95 -0.91
C LEU A 90 -8.27 -10.49 0.49
N GLY A 91 -7.48 -11.55 0.58
CA GLY A 91 -6.78 -11.96 1.79
C GLY A 91 -5.31 -11.53 1.72
N ILE A 92 -4.67 -11.25 2.85
CA ILE A 92 -3.25 -10.90 2.89
C ILE A 92 -2.50 -11.83 3.84
N LEU A 93 -1.47 -12.49 3.31
CA LEU A 93 -0.47 -13.24 4.08
C LEU A 93 0.87 -12.48 3.95
N PRO A 94 1.17 -11.59 4.91
CA PRO A 94 2.22 -10.61 4.74
C PRO A 94 3.60 -11.23 5.00
N VAL A 95 4.37 -11.43 3.95
CA VAL A 95 5.76 -11.95 3.99
C VAL A 95 6.76 -10.99 3.35
N GLY A 96 6.33 -9.80 3.01
CA GLY A 96 7.18 -8.72 2.51
C GLY A 96 7.93 -7.98 3.62
N SER A 97 8.69 -6.95 3.24
CA SER A 97 9.43 -6.10 4.18
C SER A 97 8.59 -4.95 4.76
N GLY A 98 7.75 -4.29 3.97
CA GLY A 98 6.94 -3.14 4.37
C GLY A 98 5.60 -3.55 4.98
N ASN A 99 4.78 -4.23 4.19
CA ASN A 99 3.44 -4.72 4.51
C ASN A 99 2.51 -3.59 5.02
N GLY A 100 2.50 -2.45 4.32
CA GLY A 100 1.79 -1.24 4.75
C GLY A 100 0.30 -1.47 4.95
N LEU A 101 -0.40 -2.02 3.95
CA LEU A 101 -1.84 -2.30 4.04
C LEU A 101 -2.16 -3.34 5.11
N ALA A 102 -1.38 -4.42 5.20
CA ALA A 102 -1.57 -5.46 6.21
C ALA A 102 -1.43 -4.89 7.63
N ARG A 103 -0.42 -4.04 7.85
CA ARG A 103 -0.20 -3.39 9.15
C ARG A 103 -1.28 -2.38 9.48
N HIS A 104 -1.76 -1.61 8.48
CA HIS A 104 -2.88 -0.69 8.68
C HIS A 104 -4.13 -1.45 9.13
N LEU A 105 -4.45 -2.55 8.47
CA LEU A 105 -5.59 -3.44 8.79
C LEU A 105 -5.34 -4.34 10.01
N GLN A 106 -4.20 -4.21 10.71
CA GLN A 106 -3.82 -5.00 11.87
C GLN A 106 -3.76 -6.51 11.61
N ILE A 107 -3.50 -6.91 10.36
CA ILE A 107 -3.31 -8.31 9.99
C ILE A 107 -1.97 -8.80 10.57
N PRO A 108 -1.96 -9.93 11.30
CA PRO A 108 -0.74 -10.48 11.88
C PRO A 108 0.34 -10.78 10.84
N LEU A 109 1.61 -10.46 11.16
CA LEU A 109 2.74 -10.72 10.25
C LEU A 109 3.23 -12.18 10.29
N GLN A 110 2.76 -12.96 11.23
CA GLN A 110 3.06 -14.38 11.31
C GLN A 110 2.09 -15.15 10.40
N PRO A 111 2.60 -15.98 9.45
CA PRO A 111 1.75 -16.68 8.48
C PRO A 111 0.61 -17.48 9.09
N LYS A 112 0.88 -18.22 10.17
CA LYS A 112 -0.14 -19.03 10.85
C LYS A 112 -1.29 -18.18 11.41
N GLU A 113 -0.95 -17.03 12.01
CA GLU A 113 -1.95 -16.13 12.58
C GLU A 113 -2.74 -15.40 11.50
N ALA A 114 -2.09 -15.00 10.40
CA ALA A 114 -2.78 -14.41 9.25
C ALA A 114 -3.79 -15.38 8.61
N ILE A 115 -3.43 -16.68 8.48
CA ILE A 115 -4.36 -17.69 7.97
C ILE A 115 -5.56 -17.89 8.91
N LYS A 116 -5.39 -17.79 10.23
CA LYS A 116 -6.53 -17.83 11.17
C LYS A 116 -7.51 -16.68 10.91
N ILE A 117 -7.03 -15.50 10.53
CA ILE A 117 -7.92 -14.39 10.14
C ILE A 117 -8.64 -14.72 8.83
N ILE A 118 -7.93 -15.29 7.84
CA ILE A 118 -8.54 -15.71 6.57
C ILE A 118 -9.66 -16.74 6.80
N ASN A 119 -9.45 -17.70 7.68
CA ASN A 119 -10.43 -18.73 8.02
C ASN A 119 -11.73 -18.17 8.65
N LYS A 120 -11.69 -16.96 9.24
CA LYS A 120 -12.90 -16.32 9.79
C LYS A 120 -13.85 -15.81 8.70
N GLN A 121 -13.35 -15.60 7.49
CA GLN A 121 -14.13 -15.08 6.35
C GLN A 121 -14.79 -13.70 6.60
N LYS A 122 -14.35 -12.99 7.63
CA LYS A 122 -14.84 -11.63 7.91
C LYS A 122 -14.12 -10.65 7.01
N PHE A 123 -14.86 -9.87 6.25
CA PHE A 123 -14.29 -8.89 5.33
C PHE A 123 -15.01 -7.54 5.42
N GLN A 124 -14.36 -6.50 4.93
CA GLN A 124 -14.86 -5.14 4.86
C GLN A 124 -14.53 -4.54 3.50
N ALA A 125 -15.43 -3.75 2.96
CA ALA A 125 -15.16 -2.94 1.78
C ALA A 125 -14.36 -1.70 2.19
N ILE A 126 -13.20 -1.50 1.54
CA ILE A 126 -12.30 -0.37 1.76
C ILE A 126 -12.23 0.52 0.52
N ASP A 127 -11.84 1.75 0.73
CA ASP A 127 -11.61 2.72 -0.33
C ASP A 127 -10.30 2.43 -1.07
N CYS A 128 -10.20 2.86 -2.32
CA CYS A 128 -9.01 2.74 -3.15
C CYS A 128 -8.64 4.11 -3.71
N GLY A 129 -7.42 4.56 -3.50
CA GLY A 129 -6.94 5.78 -4.13
C GLY A 129 -6.61 5.54 -5.61
N LEU A 130 -6.74 6.58 -6.41
CA LEU A 130 -6.31 6.64 -7.82
C LEU A 130 -5.36 7.81 -8.01
N ILE A 131 -4.30 7.61 -8.79
CA ILE A 131 -3.47 8.67 -9.34
C ILE A 131 -3.35 8.48 -10.85
N ASN A 132 -3.87 9.44 -11.64
CA ASN A 132 -3.96 9.32 -13.11
C ASN A 132 -4.45 7.93 -13.55
N ASN A 133 -5.55 7.46 -12.98
CA ASN A 133 -6.14 6.13 -13.20
C ASN A 133 -5.31 4.92 -12.72
N THR A 134 -4.16 5.13 -12.08
CA THR A 134 -3.38 4.05 -11.44
C THR A 134 -3.82 3.88 -9.99
N PRO A 135 -4.34 2.72 -9.58
CA PRO A 135 -4.80 2.52 -8.22
C PRO A 135 -3.65 2.34 -7.23
N PHE A 136 -3.88 2.85 -6.02
CA PHE A 136 -3.07 2.58 -4.84
C PHE A 136 -3.96 2.28 -3.63
N PHE A 137 -3.48 1.51 -2.69
CA PHE A 137 -4.29 1.01 -1.58
C PHE A 137 -3.84 1.52 -0.22
N CYS A 138 -2.59 1.93 -0.11
CA CYS A 138 -2.02 2.45 1.14
C CYS A 138 -1.62 3.92 0.99
N THR A 139 -0.59 4.21 0.19
CA THR A 139 -0.07 5.58 0.02
C THR A 139 0.42 5.82 -1.41
N CYS A 140 0.27 7.06 -1.86
CA CYS A 140 0.87 7.57 -3.08
C CYS A 140 1.49 8.93 -2.78
N GLY A 141 2.59 9.31 -3.43
CA GLY A 141 3.21 10.58 -3.12
C GLY A 141 4.21 11.09 -4.12
N VAL A 142 4.59 12.36 -3.93
CA VAL A 142 5.56 13.12 -4.71
C VAL A 142 6.57 13.77 -3.79
N GLY A 143 7.76 14.04 -4.32
CA GLY A 143 8.79 14.75 -3.59
C GLY A 143 9.87 13.82 -3.08
N PHE A 144 10.37 14.11 -1.88
CA PHE A 144 11.55 13.42 -1.34
C PHE A 144 11.33 11.92 -1.12
N ASP A 145 10.16 11.50 -0.65
CA ASP A 145 9.83 10.09 -0.43
C ASP A 145 9.82 9.29 -1.74
N ALA A 146 9.28 9.87 -2.82
CA ALA A 146 9.31 9.26 -4.15
C ALA A 146 10.74 9.14 -4.70
N LEU A 147 11.56 10.19 -4.51
CA LEU A 147 12.98 10.16 -4.88
C LEU A 147 13.74 9.06 -4.14
N ILE A 148 13.55 8.95 -2.84
CA ILE A 148 14.20 7.90 -2.03
C ILE A 148 13.73 6.51 -2.47
N GLY A 149 12.44 6.33 -2.79
CA GLY A 149 11.90 5.10 -3.35
C GLY A 149 12.60 4.69 -4.65
N GLU A 150 12.78 5.63 -5.60
CA GLU A 150 13.48 5.40 -6.87
C GLU A 150 14.95 5.02 -6.63
N LYS A 151 15.65 5.77 -5.81
CA LYS A 151 17.08 5.51 -5.49
C LYS A 151 17.28 4.17 -4.80
N PHE A 152 16.42 3.85 -3.85
CA PHE A 152 16.49 2.58 -3.12
C PHE A 152 16.18 1.38 -4.00
N ALA A 153 15.25 1.51 -4.94
CA ALA A 153 14.95 0.46 -5.92
C ALA A 153 16.16 0.13 -6.83
N GLN A 154 17.02 1.12 -7.09
CA GLN A 154 18.24 0.97 -7.90
C GLN A 154 19.46 0.47 -7.09
N CYS A 155 19.41 0.52 -5.75
CA CYS A 155 20.52 0.08 -4.90
C CYS A 155 20.67 -1.44 -4.87
N LYS A 156 21.93 -1.94 -5.01
CA LYS A 156 22.24 -3.38 -4.92
C LYS A 156 22.13 -3.97 -3.50
N GLY A 157 21.94 -3.15 -2.44
CA GLY A 157 21.87 -3.58 -1.05
C GLY A 157 20.54 -3.21 -0.41
N ARG A 158 19.77 -4.21 0.06
CA ARG A 158 18.55 -4.00 0.85
C ARG A 158 18.90 -3.94 2.33
N GLY A 159 18.31 -3.00 3.08
CA GLY A 159 18.47 -2.90 4.54
C GLY A 159 18.34 -1.47 5.05
N LEU A 160 17.98 -1.34 6.33
CA LEU A 160 17.70 -0.05 6.98
C LEU A 160 18.91 0.90 6.93
N ILE A 161 20.13 0.38 7.10
CA ILE A 161 21.35 1.20 7.11
C ILE A 161 21.58 1.85 5.74
N ASN A 162 21.40 1.10 4.65
CA ASN A 162 21.54 1.64 3.29
C ASN A 162 20.42 2.65 2.98
N TYR A 163 19.21 2.38 3.44
CA TYR A 163 18.09 3.32 3.33
C TYR A 163 18.41 4.65 4.02
N VAL A 164 18.88 4.61 5.28
CA VAL A 164 19.24 5.82 6.04
C VAL A 164 20.40 6.58 5.39
N LYS A 165 21.44 5.88 4.93
CA LYS A 165 22.57 6.52 4.22
C LYS A 165 22.11 7.22 2.94
N THR A 166 21.30 6.55 2.11
CA THR A 166 20.75 7.12 0.88
C THR A 166 19.88 8.34 1.20
N THR A 167 19.03 8.25 2.22
CA THR A 167 18.16 9.35 2.67
C THR A 167 18.98 10.58 3.07
N ILE A 168 20.05 10.41 3.87
CA ILE A 168 20.92 11.52 4.29
C ILE A 168 21.65 12.12 3.09
N PHE A 169 22.21 11.30 2.21
CA PHE A 169 22.92 11.78 1.02
C PHE A 169 22.01 12.57 0.09
N GLU A 170 20.84 12.03 -0.23
CA GLU A 170 19.88 12.68 -1.13
C GLU A 170 19.27 13.94 -0.50
N TYR A 171 19.17 14.03 0.82
CA TYR A 171 18.68 15.24 1.49
C TYR A 171 19.49 16.50 1.10
N PHE A 172 20.82 16.41 1.01
CA PHE A 172 21.68 17.55 0.66
C PHE A 172 21.57 17.96 -0.81
N ASN A 173 21.17 17.03 -1.68
CA ASN A 173 21.02 17.27 -3.11
C ASN A 173 19.58 17.63 -3.51
N TYR A 174 18.61 17.35 -2.63
CA TYR A 174 17.21 17.57 -2.91
C TYR A 174 16.81 19.04 -2.74
N LYS A 175 16.09 19.55 -3.73
CA LYS A 175 15.49 20.90 -3.69
C LYS A 175 13.98 20.72 -3.61
N PRO A 176 13.34 21.16 -2.50
CA PRO A 176 11.89 21.15 -2.39
C PRO A 176 11.23 21.94 -3.53
N GLU A 177 10.13 21.42 -4.05
CA GLU A 177 9.38 22.04 -5.13
C GLU A 177 8.17 22.79 -4.58
N THR A 178 7.65 23.72 -5.39
CA THR A 178 6.36 24.37 -5.13
C THR A 178 5.29 23.71 -6.00
N TYR A 179 4.24 23.26 -5.36
CA TYR A 179 3.12 22.59 -6.01
C TYR A 179 1.89 23.50 -6.03
N GLN A 180 1.19 23.54 -7.17
CA GLN A 180 -0.15 24.12 -7.24
C GLN A 180 -1.15 23.00 -6.97
N ILE A 181 -2.00 23.19 -5.97
CA ILE A 181 -2.95 22.18 -5.53
C ILE A 181 -4.35 22.74 -5.60
N THR A 182 -5.25 22.01 -6.25
CA THR A 182 -6.69 22.29 -6.23
C THR A 182 -7.40 21.14 -5.51
N ILE A 183 -8.12 21.45 -4.44
CA ILE A 183 -8.82 20.50 -3.59
C ILE A 183 -10.31 20.59 -3.88
N ASP A 184 -10.95 19.44 -4.16
CA ASP A 184 -12.40 19.27 -4.40
C ASP A 184 -12.97 20.34 -5.35
N HIS A 185 -12.20 20.69 -6.39
CA HIS A 185 -12.52 21.69 -7.43
C HIS A 185 -12.78 23.11 -6.91
N LYS A 186 -12.49 23.40 -5.64
CA LYS A 186 -12.85 24.69 -4.99
C LYS A 186 -11.65 25.41 -4.42
N ARG A 187 -10.86 24.77 -3.59
CA ARG A 187 -9.76 25.39 -2.84
C ARG A 187 -8.46 25.28 -3.63
N LYS A 188 -7.87 26.42 -4.01
CA LYS A 188 -6.55 26.49 -4.66
C LYS A 188 -5.50 26.96 -3.67
N MET A 189 -4.32 26.38 -3.74
CA MET A 189 -3.18 26.76 -2.91
C MET A 189 -1.86 26.50 -3.65
N ASN A 190 -0.85 27.34 -3.37
CA ASN A 190 0.52 27.13 -3.80
C ASN A 190 1.35 26.83 -2.58
N VAL A 191 2.00 25.65 -2.55
CA VAL A 191 2.66 25.16 -1.35
C VAL A 191 4.06 24.67 -1.67
N PRO A 192 5.10 25.26 -1.06
CA PRO A 192 6.42 24.65 -1.06
C PRO A 192 6.38 23.42 -0.16
N ALA A 193 6.75 22.24 -0.69
CA ALA A 193 6.73 21.03 0.07
C ALA A 193 8.03 20.23 -0.08
N PHE A 194 8.45 19.60 1.01
CA PHE A 194 9.53 18.61 1.01
C PHE A 194 9.01 17.28 0.42
N LEU A 195 7.79 16.90 0.80
CA LEU A 195 7.03 15.82 0.19
C LEU A 195 5.52 16.10 0.32
N ILE A 196 4.73 15.46 -0.55
CA ILE A 196 3.28 15.40 -0.42
C ILE A 196 2.87 13.95 -0.59
N THR A 197 2.20 13.38 0.43
CA THR A 197 1.69 12.02 0.40
C THR A 197 0.17 12.03 0.46
N PHE A 198 -0.46 11.31 -0.43
CA PHE A 198 -1.89 11.02 -0.43
C PHE A 198 -2.08 9.66 0.22
N ALA A 199 -2.61 9.66 1.43
CA ALA A 199 -2.72 8.48 2.26
C ALA A 199 -4.17 7.99 2.32
N ASN A 200 -4.41 6.76 1.86
CA ASN A 200 -5.60 5.98 2.11
C ASN A 200 -5.41 5.17 3.40
N GLY A 201 -4.22 4.60 3.59
CA GLY A 201 -3.80 3.95 4.82
C GLY A 201 -2.85 4.81 5.67
N SER A 202 -2.68 4.47 6.94
CA SER A 202 -1.98 5.31 7.91
C SER A 202 -0.46 5.36 7.77
N GLN A 203 0.17 4.45 7.00
CA GLN A 203 1.61 4.27 7.04
C GLN A 203 2.22 3.84 5.70
N TYR A 204 3.50 4.14 5.52
CA TYR A 204 4.31 3.62 4.40
C TYR A 204 4.65 2.12 4.53
N GLY A 205 4.47 1.54 5.71
CA GLY A 205 4.96 0.23 6.11
C GLY A 205 5.98 0.34 7.24
N ASN A 206 6.40 -0.81 7.80
CA ASN A 206 7.37 -0.88 8.91
C ASN A 206 7.07 0.04 10.10
N ASN A 207 5.80 0.36 10.35
CA ASN A 207 5.32 1.29 11.38
C ASN A 207 5.81 2.76 11.17
N ALA A 208 6.12 3.17 9.95
CA ALA A 208 6.38 4.56 9.61
C ALA A 208 5.04 5.26 9.25
N TYR A 209 4.42 5.89 10.22
CA TYR A 209 3.08 6.47 10.12
C TYR A 209 3.13 7.90 9.57
N ILE A 210 2.66 8.10 8.33
CA ILE A 210 2.57 9.43 7.68
C ILE A 210 1.22 10.10 7.94
N ALA A 211 0.16 9.33 8.06
CA ALA A 211 -1.20 9.76 8.36
C ALA A 211 -1.77 8.93 9.52
N PRO A 212 -1.37 9.20 10.79
CA PRO A 212 -1.71 8.35 11.93
C PRO A 212 -3.20 8.10 12.13
N ASN A 213 -4.05 9.04 11.68
CA ASN A 213 -5.50 9.04 11.85
C ASN A 213 -6.26 8.72 10.55
N ALA A 214 -5.57 8.25 9.49
CA ALA A 214 -6.22 7.87 8.24
C ALA A 214 -7.21 6.73 8.46
N ASP A 215 -8.40 6.88 7.88
CA ASP A 215 -9.46 5.87 7.87
C ASP A 215 -9.72 5.41 6.43
N ILE A 216 -9.42 4.16 6.16
CA ILE A 216 -9.50 3.56 4.83
C ILE A 216 -10.95 3.34 4.33
N CYS A 217 -11.96 3.80 5.09
CA CYS A 217 -13.37 3.60 4.81
C CYS A 217 -14.22 4.89 4.89
N ASP A 218 -13.61 6.05 5.10
CA ASP A 218 -14.34 7.32 5.30
C ASP A 218 -14.64 8.10 4.01
N GLY A 219 -14.23 7.57 2.84
CA GLY A 219 -14.44 8.20 1.54
C GLY A 219 -13.53 9.40 1.30
N GLN A 220 -12.40 9.49 2.00
CA GLN A 220 -11.44 10.60 1.87
C GLN A 220 -10.00 10.08 1.89
N LEU A 221 -9.11 10.86 1.29
CA LEU A 221 -7.66 10.69 1.39
C LEU A 221 -7.10 11.74 2.33
N ASP A 222 -6.15 11.35 3.16
CA ASP A 222 -5.36 12.29 3.95
C ASP A 222 -4.19 12.81 3.10
N MET A 223 -4.28 14.05 2.61
CA MET A 223 -3.18 14.72 1.93
C MET A 223 -2.22 15.27 2.97
N CYS A 224 -1.08 14.60 3.14
CA CYS A 224 -0.03 14.94 4.10
C CYS A 224 1.04 15.78 3.41
N ILE A 225 1.18 17.05 3.79
CA ILE A 225 2.15 18.00 3.24
C ILE A 225 3.22 18.24 4.28
N LEU A 226 4.45 17.79 4.04
CA LEU A 226 5.59 18.10 4.87
C LEU A 226 6.32 19.32 4.30
N SER A 227 6.32 20.41 5.07
CA SER A 227 7.03 21.64 4.70
C SER A 227 8.54 21.44 4.61
N PRO A 228 9.26 22.22 3.79
CA PRO A 228 10.72 22.21 3.80
C PRO A 228 11.28 22.53 5.20
N PHE A 229 12.33 21.83 5.60
CA PHE A 229 12.94 21.96 6.92
C PHE A 229 14.47 21.88 6.87
N LYS A 230 15.14 22.33 7.92
CA LYS A 230 16.59 22.19 8.05
C LYS A 230 16.96 20.82 8.63
N LEU A 231 18.11 20.26 8.23
CA LEU A 231 18.53 18.89 8.57
C LEU A 231 18.45 18.55 10.06
N TYR A 232 18.70 19.52 10.95
CA TYR A 232 18.63 19.29 12.40
C TYR A 232 17.22 18.89 12.88
N LYS A 233 16.17 19.12 12.07
CA LYS A 233 14.81 18.68 12.34
C LYS A 233 14.50 17.25 11.85
N ALA A 234 15.36 16.66 11.02
CA ALA A 234 15.15 15.31 10.49
C ALA A 234 15.02 14.22 11.58
N PRO A 235 15.80 14.22 12.66
CA PRO A 235 15.62 13.26 13.75
C PRO A 235 14.25 13.37 14.42
N GLU A 236 13.76 14.59 14.65
CA GLU A 236 12.42 14.82 15.23
C GLU A 236 11.34 14.24 14.33
N ILE A 237 11.40 14.52 13.01
CA ILE A 237 10.43 14.01 12.03
C ILE A 237 10.48 12.48 12.01
N GLY A 238 11.67 11.88 11.97
CA GLY A 238 11.86 10.44 12.00
C GLY A 238 11.23 9.80 13.25
N ILE A 239 11.52 10.34 14.43
CA ILE A 239 10.94 9.87 15.70
C ILE A 239 9.40 9.96 15.65
N ARG A 240 8.84 11.08 15.18
CA ARG A 240 7.39 11.29 15.10
C ARG A 240 6.70 10.32 14.15
N LEU A 241 7.33 9.97 13.02
CA LEU A 241 6.81 8.95 12.09
C LEU A 241 6.63 7.59 12.80
N PHE A 242 7.63 7.16 13.59
CA PHE A 242 7.56 5.88 14.30
C PHE A 242 6.73 5.94 15.59
N ALA A 243 6.65 7.11 16.22
CA ALA A 243 5.85 7.33 17.43
C ALA A 243 4.36 7.60 17.14
N LYS A 244 3.92 7.52 15.87
CA LYS A 244 2.51 7.72 15.47
C LYS A 244 1.97 9.11 15.81
N ASN A 245 2.79 10.13 15.74
CA ASN A 245 2.41 11.51 16.12
C ASN A 245 3.01 12.59 15.20
N ILE A 246 3.28 12.24 13.95
CA ILE A 246 3.79 13.18 12.95
C ILE A 246 2.79 14.33 12.67
N ASP A 247 1.51 14.05 12.79
CA ASP A 247 0.40 15.02 12.69
C ASP A 247 0.49 16.18 13.70
N ARG A 248 1.25 16.00 14.81
CA ARG A 248 1.51 17.04 15.82
C ARG A 248 2.74 17.90 15.50
N SER A 249 3.44 17.62 14.41
CA SER A 249 4.56 18.46 13.98
C SER A 249 4.04 19.74 13.32
N SER A 250 4.61 20.89 13.68
CA SER A 250 4.30 22.16 13.00
C SER A 250 4.73 22.20 11.54
N LEU A 251 5.51 21.22 11.09
CA LEU A 251 5.96 21.07 9.69
C LEU A 251 5.01 20.20 8.86
N MET A 252 4.10 19.45 9.51
CA MET A 252 3.16 18.56 8.85
C MET A 252 1.77 19.21 8.79
N HIS A 253 1.21 19.27 7.60
CA HIS A 253 -0.16 19.73 7.37
C HIS A 253 -0.95 18.61 6.73
N ILE A 254 -2.03 18.14 7.38
CA ILE A 254 -2.88 17.08 6.87
C ILE A 254 -4.24 17.68 6.50
N VAL A 255 -4.68 17.43 5.28
CA VAL A 255 -5.98 17.89 4.75
C VAL A 255 -6.71 16.71 4.14
N LYS A 256 -7.94 16.46 4.58
CA LYS A 256 -8.81 15.44 3.97
C LYS A 256 -9.43 15.96 2.69
N ALA A 257 -9.45 15.12 1.66
CA ALA A 257 -10.01 15.44 0.34
C ALA A 257 -10.38 14.17 -0.43
N SER A 258 -11.36 14.28 -1.32
CA SER A 258 -11.75 13.17 -2.21
C SER A 258 -11.21 13.35 -3.63
N ASN A 259 -10.99 14.58 -4.05
CA ASN A 259 -10.45 14.92 -5.37
C ASN A 259 -9.37 16.00 -5.25
N ILE A 260 -8.19 15.69 -5.74
CA ILE A 260 -7.04 16.60 -5.68
C ILE A 260 -6.42 16.67 -7.07
N LEU A 261 -6.23 17.89 -7.56
CA LEU A 261 -5.40 18.16 -8.72
C LEU A 261 -4.10 18.77 -8.21
N LEU A 262 -2.98 18.09 -8.46
CA LEU A 262 -1.65 18.59 -8.17
C LEU A 262 -0.91 18.90 -9.46
N GLU A 263 -0.39 20.12 -9.57
CA GLU A 263 0.41 20.57 -10.70
C GLU A 263 1.81 20.97 -10.22
N ARG A 264 2.84 20.55 -10.98
CA ARG A 264 4.25 20.81 -10.70
C ARG A 264 4.97 21.33 -11.93
N ALA A 265 6.11 21.99 -11.73
CA ALA A 265 6.86 22.64 -12.81
C ALA A 265 7.37 21.65 -13.86
N ASN A 266 7.84 20.47 -13.43
CA ASN A 266 8.43 19.45 -14.28
C ASN A 266 7.78 18.08 -14.03
N GLU A 267 7.89 17.18 -15.01
CA GLU A 267 7.67 15.75 -14.77
C GLU A 267 8.68 15.22 -13.74
N GLY A 268 8.32 14.17 -13.04
CA GLY A 268 9.23 13.64 -12.03
C GLY A 268 8.74 12.32 -11.44
N VAL A 269 9.44 11.87 -10.43
CA VAL A 269 9.13 10.63 -9.72
C VAL A 269 7.91 10.80 -8.85
N ILE A 270 7.10 9.77 -8.81
CA ILE A 270 6.05 9.52 -7.82
C ILE A 270 6.26 8.13 -7.24
N HIS A 271 5.63 7.82 -6.13
CA HIS A 271 5.46 6.45 -5.69
C HIS A 271 3.98 6.12 -5.46
N PHE A 272 3.62 4.87 -5.61
CA PHE A 272 2.35 4.31 -5.14
C PHE A 272 2.62 2.95 -4.49
N ASP A 273 2.15 2.78 -3.25
CA ASP A 273 2.38 1.58 -2.42
C ASP A 273 3.87 1.14 -2.37
N GLY A 274 4.80 2.10 -2.39
CA GLY A 274 6.24 1.86 -2.38
C GLY A 274 6.89 1.56 -3.74
N GLU A 275 6.12 1.51 -4.84
CA GLU A 275 6.63 1.33 -6.21
C GLU A 275 6.90 2.70 -6.85
N PRO A 276 8.15 3.04 -7.21
CA PRO A 276 8.46 4.30 -7.89
C PRO A 276 8.05 4.24 -9.37
N CYS A 277 7.55 5.37 -9.87
CA CYS A 277 7.17 5.57 -11.27
C CYS A 277 7.40 7.02 -11.68
N ARG A 278 7.55 7.32 -12.98
CA ARG A 278 7.60 8.68 -13.48
C ARG A 278 6.27 9.08 -14.08
N MET A 279 5.79 10.26 -13.69
CA MET A 279 4.56 10.85 -14.24
C MET A 279 4.77 12.31 -14.67
N GLY A 280 3.86 12.84 -15.47
CA GLY A 280 3.89 14.18 -15.98
C GLY A 280 3.70 15.27 -14.92
N LYS A 281 3.47 16.50 -15.39
CA LYS A 281 3.33 17.69 -14.54
C LYS A 281 2.00 17.76 -13.82
N LYS A 282 0.96 17.15 -14.37
CA LYS A 282 -0.39 17.17 -13.84
C LYS A 282 -0.75 15.80 -13.28
N LEU A 283 -1.10 15.78 -12.01
CA LEU A 283 -1.48 14.57 -11.28
C LEU A 283 -2.91 14.76 -10.76
N GLU A 284 -3.80 13.88 -11.19
CA GLU A 284 -5.19 13.84 -10.75
C GLU A 284 -5.32 12.72 -9.72
N ILE A 285 -5.60 13.07 -8.48
CA ILE A 285 -5.77 12.13 -7.39
C ILE A 285 -7.26 12.08 -7.03
N SER A 286 -7.81 10.89 -6.98
CA SER A 286 -9.20 10.65 -6.64
C SER A 286 -9.37 9.36 -5.85
N LEU A 287 -10.59 9.00 -5.53
CA LEU A 287 -10.92 7.85 -4.69
C LEU A 287 -12.06 7.04 -5.28
N ILE A 288 -11.94 5.71 -5.23
CA ILE A 288 -13.03 4.76 -5.45
C ILE A 288 -13.54 4.37 -4.07
N ASN A 289 -14.72 4.85 -3.71
CA ASN A 289 -15.33 4.56 -2.41
C ASN A 289 -15.71 3.07 -2.32
N LYS A 290 -15.25 2.40 -1.27
CA LYS A 290 -15.53 0.97 -0.99
C LYS A 290 -15.27 0.04 -2.17
N GLY A 291 -14.23 0.35 -2.94
CA GLY A 291 -13.91 -0.34 -4.19
C GLY A 291 -13.29 -1.73 -4.03
N LEU A 292 -12.83 -2.12 -2.84
CA LEU A 292 -12.13 -3.38 -2.62
C LEU A 292 -12.61 -4.08 -1.35
N ASN A 293 -13.04 -5.35 -1.45
CA ASN A 293 -13.32 -6.19 -0.29
C ASN A 293 -12.03 -6.81 0.25
N VAL A 294 -11.73 -6.62 1.54
CA VAL A 294 -10.52 -7.15 2.18
C VAL A 294 -10.87 -7.89 3.46
N ILE A 295 -10.25 -9.05 3.68
CA ILE A 295 -10.38 -9.81 4.93
C ILE A 295 -9.73 -9.01 6.06
N ILE A 296 -10.47 -8.90 7.16
CA ILE A 296 -10.05 -8.16 8.38
C ILE A 296 -10.12 -9.06 9.62
N PRO A 297 -9.38 -8.75 10.68
CA PRO A 297 -9.42 -9.46 11.98
C PRO A 297 -10.78 -9.53 12.67
#